data_61e699cdd02788e852f77405b13aec81
#
_entry.id   61e699cdd02788e852f77405b13aec81
#
_cell.length_a   1.000
_cell.length_b   1.000
_cell.length_c   1.000
_cell.angle_alpha   90.00
_cell.angle_beta   90.00
_cell.angle_gamma   90.00
#
_symmetry.space_group_name_H-M   'P 1'
#
loop_
_entity.id
_entity.type
_entity.pdbx_description
1 polymer ?
#
loop_
_entity_poly.entity_id
_entity_poly.type
_entity_poly.pdbx_seq_one_letter_code
_entity_poly.pdbx_strand_id
1 'polypeptide(L)' 'MAKEKFGVAVDEEIVQEVDELVAECDGLGASRSEIVEAILTAFVQTESNHAEQVREIIIRNRKGIF' A
#
# COMPACT_ATOMS: atom_id res chain seq x y z
N MET A 1 14.82 -5.71 13.83
CA MET A 1 13.39 -5.79 14.13
C MET A 1 12.77 -6.99 13.45
N ALA A 2 11.86 -7.63 14.16
CA ALA A 2 11.19 -8.80 13.62
C ALA A 2 10.14 -8.38 12.59
N LYS A 3 9.99 -9.17 11.54
CA LYS A 3 8.95 -8.94 10.55
C LYS A 3 7.75 -9.81 10.89
N GLU A 4 6.57 -9.24 10.75
CA GLU A 4 5.33 -9.95 10.94
C GLU A 4 4.68 -10.22 9.61
N LYS A 5 4.13 -11.41 9.46
CA LYS A 5 3.38 -11.78 8.29
C LYS A 5 1.90 -11.62 8.59
N PHE A 6 1.21 -10.83 7.77
CA PHE A 6 -0.24 -10.72 7.93
C PHE A 6 -0.88 -10.63 6.54
N GLY A 7 -2.07 -11.19 6.43
CA GLY A 7 -2.79 -11.20 5.17
C GLY A 7 -3.87 -10.14 5.14
N VAL A 8 -4.03 -9.50 3.99
CA VAL A 8 -5.07 -8.51 3.78
C VAL A 8 -5.74 -8.75 2.44
N ALA A 9 -7.01 -8.38 2.36
CA ALA A 9 -7.73 -8.42 1.09
C ALA A 9 -7.65 -7.03 0.48
N VAL A 10 -7.18 -6.94 -0.75
CA VAL A 10 -6.98 -5.67 -1.43
C VAL A 10 -7.65 -5.73 -2.80
N ASP A 11 -8.22 -4.61 -3.21
CA ASP A 11 -8.86 -4.49 -4.51
C ASP A 11 -7.87 -4.87 -5.62
N GLU A 12 -8.37 -5.60 -6.61
CA GLU A 12 -7.56 -6.11 -7.71
C GLU A 12 -6.84 -5.00 -8.47
N GLU A 13 -7.50 -3.87 -8.70
CA GLU A 13 -6.88 -2.74 -9.40
C GLU A 13 -5.70 -2.17 -8.62
N ILE A 14 -5.81 -2.14 -7.30
CA ILE A 14 -4.72 -1.66 -6.45
C ILE A 14 -3.55 -2.64 -6.49
N VAL A 15 -3.85 -3.95 -6.49
CA VAL A 15 -2.80 -4.96 -6.61
C VAL A 15 -2.05 -4.80 -7.92
N GLN A 16 -2.77 -4.50 -9.02
CA GLN A 16 -2.13 -4.29 -10.31
C GLN A 16 -1.20 -3.08 -10.29
N GLU A 17 -1.60 -2.01 -9.64
CA GLU A 17 -0.74 -0.84 -9.50
C GLU A 17 0.51 -1.13 -8.68
N VAL A 18 0.38 -1.94 -7.64
CA VAL A 18 1.53 -2.38 -6.85
C VAL A 18 2.47 -3.21 -7.72
N ASP A 19 1.92 -4.10 -8.53
CA ASP A 19 2.73 -4.94 -9.41
C ASP A 19 3.47 -4.11 -10.46
N GLU A 20 2.89 -3.01 -10.92
CA GLU A 20 3.57 -2.10 -11.83
C GLU A 20 4.77 -1.44 -11.15
N LEU A 21 4.61 -1.08 -9.87
CA LEU A 21 5.73 -0.52 -9.10
C LEU A 21 6.84 -1.56 -8.92
N VAL A 22 6.47 -2.81 -8.69
CA VAL A 22 7.46 -3.88 -8.60
C VAL A 22 8.26 -3.96 -9.89
N ALA A 23 7.60 -3.86 -11.03
CA ALA A 23 8.27 -3.90 -12.34
C ALA A 23 9.18 -2.68 -12.53
N GLU A 24 8.75 -1.51 -12.10
CA GLU A 24 9.54 -0.29 -12.20
C GLU A 24 10.80 -0.34 -11.32
N CYS A 25 10.75 -1.09 -10.23
CA CYS A 25 11.88 -1.26 -9.32
C CYS A 25 12.68 -2.53 -9.61
N ASP A 26 12.56 -3.06 -10.81
CA ASP A 26 13.20 -4.32 -11.20
C ASP A 26 14.70 -4.32 -10.95
N GLY A 27 15.36 -3.20 -11.15
CA GLY A 27 16.80 -3.10 -10.93
C GLY A 27 17.25 -3.35 -9.50
N LEU A 28 16.32 -3.27 -8.53
CA LEU A 28 16.62 -3.52 -7.13
C LEU A 28 16.40 -4.97 -6.74
N GLY A 29 15.71 -5.74 -7.58
CA GLY A 29 15.35 -7.11 -7.24
C GLY A 29 14.37 -7.18 -6.07
N ALA A 30 13.60 -6.12 -5.84
CA ALA A 30 12.66 -6.06 -4.72
C ALA A 30 11.45 -6.94 -4.96
N SER A 31 10.97 -7.60 -3.92
CA SER A 31 9.76 -8.39 -3.97
C SER A 31 8.53 -7.51 -3.78
N ARG A 32 7.35 -8.08 -4.06
CA ARG A 32 6.09 -7.39 -3.80
C ARG A 32 6.00 -6.97 -2.32
N SER A 33 6.41 -7.85 -1.41
CA SER A 33 6.39 -7.54 0.02
C SER A 33 7.25 -6.34 0.36
N GLU A 34 8.44 -6.25 -0.22
CA GLU A 34 9.32 -5.11 0.02
C GLU A 34 8.73 -3.81 -0.50
N ILE A 35 8.09 -3.85 -1.67
CA ILE A 35 7.45 -2.67 -2.24
C ILE A 35 6.29 -2.22 -1.35
N VAL A 36 5.45 -3.15 -0.91
CA VAL A 36 4.33 -2.84 -0.02
C VAL A 36 4.84 -2.25 1.29
N GLU A 37 5.88 -2.85 1.87
CA GLU A 37 6.47 -2.32 3.09
C GLU A 37 6.98 -0.89 2.90
N ALA A 38 7.61 -0.62 1.75
CA ALA A 38 8.12 0.72 1.44
C ALA A 38 6.98 1.73 1.34
N ILE A 39 5.88 1.35 0.71
CA ILE A 39 4.70 2.21 0.59
C ILE A 39 4.14 2.54 1.96
N LEU A 40 3.98 1.52 2.80
CA LEU A 40 3.46 1.70 4.15
C LEU A 40 4.39 2.56 4.99
N THR A 41 5.70 2.34 4.86
CA THR A 41 6.71 3.12 5.56
C THR A 41 6.60 4.60 5.17
N ALA A 42 6.51 4.87 3.88
CA ALA A 42 6.38 6.24 3.39
C ALA A 42 5.12 6.91 3.95
N PHE A 43 4.01 6.16 3.98
CA PHE A 43 2.76 6.70 4.49
C PHE A 43 2.84 7.03 5.97
N VAL A 44 3.31 6.09 6.80
CA VAL A 44 3.31 6.31 8.25
C VAL A 44 4.36 7.31 8.70
N GLN A 45 5.40 7.54 7.90
CA GLN A 45 6.43 8.53 8.23
C GLN A 45 6.10 9.94 7.75
N THR A 46 5.10 10.08 6.91
CA THR A 46 4.65 11.39 6.45
C THR A 46 3.91 12.10 7.58
N GLU A 47 4.22 13.36 7.79
CA GLU A 47 3.51 14.16 8.79
C GLU A 47 2.15 14.55 8.26
N SER A 48 1.11 13.87 8.77
CA SER A 48 -0.26 14.16 8.37
C SER A 48 -1.20 13.43 9.31
N ASN A 49 -2.49 13.72 9.20
CA ASN A 49 -3.50 13.01 9.97
C ASN A 49 -3.83 11.70 9.26
N HIS A 50 -3.06 10.67 9.56
CA HIS A 50 -3.21 9.37 8.91
C HIS A 50 -4.59 8.74 9.13
N ALA A 51 -5.12 8.86 10.33
CA ALA A 51 -6.43 8.30 10.66
C ALA A 51 -7.51 8.93 9.80
N GLU A 52 -7.46 10.23 9.61
CA GLU A 52 -8.42 10.94 8.80
C GLU A 52 -8.31 10.54 7.33
N GLN A 53 -7.09 10.45 6.81
CA GLN A 53 -6.86 10.03 5.42
C GLN A 53 -7.38 8.62 5.17
N VAL A 54 -7.07 7.70 6.08
CA VAL A 54 -7.52 6.32 5.95
C VAL A 54 -9.04 6.25 6.00
N ARG A 55 -9.65 7.00 6.91
CA ARG A 55 -11.11 7.04 7.04
C ARG A 55 -11.77 7.52 5.75
N GLU A 56 -11.25 8.58 5.15
CA GLU A 56 -11.78 9.12 3.92
C GLU A 56 -11.70 8.11 2.77
N ILE A 57 -10.58 7.43 2.65
CA ILE A 57 -10.39 6.43 1.61
C ILE A 57 -11.36 5.27 1.80
N ILE A 58 -11.53 4.80 3.03
CA ILE A 58 -12.45 3.72 3.33
C ILE A 58 -13.88 4.12 2.96
N ILE A 59 -14.27 5.34 3.30
CA ILE A 59 -15.62 5.83 2.96
C ILE A 59 -15.82 5.86 1.46
N ARG A 60 -14.85 6.35 0.71
CA ARG A 60 -14.92 6.37 -0.75
C ARG A 60 -15.05 4.97 -1.33
N ASN A 61 -14.28 4.03 -0.82
CA ASN A 61 -14.34 2.65 -1.29
C ASN A 61 -15.71 2.06 -1.06
N ARG A 62 -16.29 2.31 0.10
CA ARG A 62 -17.61 1.79 0.43
C ARG A 62 -18.72 2.40 -0.41
N LYS A 63 -18.51 3.62 -0.89
CA LYS A 63 -19.46 4.29 -1.77
C LYS A 63 -19.24 3.96 -3.24
N GLY A 64 -18.19 3.24 -3.56
CA GLY A 64 -17.87 2.89 -4.94
C GLY A 64 -17.38 4.05 -5.79
N ILE A 65 -16.85 5.09 -5.17
CA ILE A 65 -16.36 6.28 -5.88
C ILE A 65 -14.88 6.13 -6.27
N PHE A 66 -14.25 5.12 -5.75
CA PHE A 66 -12.82 4.89 -5.92
C PHE A 66 -12.40 4.66 -7.37
#